data_f18b49e400733add5d91bf76518f189a
#
_entry.id   f18b49e400733add5d91bf76518f189a
#
_cell.length_a   1.000
_cell.length_b   1.000
_cell.length_c   1.000
_cell.angle_alpha   90.00
_cell.angle_beta   90.00
_cell.angle_gamma   90.00
#
_symmetry.space_group_name_H-M   'P 1'
#
loop_
_entity.id
_entity.type
_entity.pdbx_description
1 polymer ?
#
loop_
_entity_poly.entity_id
_entity_poly.type
_entity_poly.pdbx_seq_one_letter_code
_entity_poly.pdbx_strand_id
1 'polypeptide(L)'
;MKTVYFVRHGSTEGNEEGVYQQVHTPLSALGRRQAACVARRFERIPVDIVITSDMARAAETGRCIAERNRLPIVFDPLFQEILRPAIVRGQRRDTPEALEMRRFLAENWTNARVKHSNEENFFDLKQRALKALAHLVARREKTVLVVTHGTFLCMLICCMMAGEEVSPPWFDRLHHFLVLKNTALSVCEYDQGKWQLVIWNDHTHLG
;
A
#
# COMPACT_ATOMS: atom_id res chain seq x y z
N MET A 1 -13.08 -13.30 -14.65
CA MET A 1 -12.17 -13.36 -13.49
C MET A 1 -10.96 -12.45 -13.75
N LYS A 2 -10.54 -11.69 -12.77
CA LYS A 2 -9.35 -10.81 -12.77
C LYS A 2 -8.51 -11.13 -11.53
N THR A 3 -7.22 -11.32 -11.69
CA THR A 3 -6.28 -11.57 -10.59
C THR A 3 -5.43 -10.33 -10.33
N VAL A 4 -5.36 -9.88 -9.09
CA VAL A 4 -4.53 -8.73 -8.68
C VAL A 4 -3.53 -9.19 -7.63
N TYR A 5 -2.26 -9.02 -7.96
CA TYR A 5 -1.13 -9.22 -7.06
C TYR A 5 -0.78 -7.90 -6.39
N PHE A 6 -0.86 -7.82 -5.08
CA PHE A 6 -0.44 -6.65 -4.32
C PHE A 6 0.92 -6.93 -3.68
N VAL A 7 1.85 -6.00 -3.87
CA VAL A 7 3.18 -6.04 -3.26
C VAL A 7 3.37 -4.75 -2.45
N ARG A 8 3.68 -4.89 -1.16
CA ARG A 8 4.16 -3.74 -0.38
C ARG A 8 5.57 -3.40 -0.84
N HIS A 9 5.90 -2.11 -0.97
CA HIS A 9 7.25 -1.66 -1.30
C HIS A 9 8.34 -2.29 -0.42
N GLY A 10 9.57 -2.37 -0.92
CA GLY A 10 10.74 -2.83 -0.17
C GLY A 10 11.06 -1.94 1.04
N SER A 11 11.92 -2.42 1.95
CA SER A 11 12.30 -1.67 3.16
C SER A 11 12.93 -0.32 2.83
N THR A 12 12.77 0.63 3.75
CA THR A 12 13.42 1.94 3.74
C THR A 12 14.11 2.14 5.08
N GLU A 13 15.07 3.04 5.17
CA GLU A 13 15.68 3.42 6.46
C GLU A 13 14.60 3.84 7.46
N GLY A 14 13.57 4.58 7.01
CA GLY A 14 12.45 4.96 7.86
C GLY A 14 11.62 3.78 8.39
N ASN A 15 11.57 2.63 7.69
CA ASN A 15 10.97 1.40 8.25
C ASN A 15 11.85 0.80 9.35
N GLU A 16 13.17 0.83 9.16
CA GLU A 16 14.15 0.23 10.05
C GLU A 16 14.33 1.06 11.34
N GLU A 17 14.25 2.38 11.22
CA GLU A 17 14.51 3.34 12.30
C GLU A 17 13.23 3.91 12.96
N GLY A 18 12.05 3.54 12.50
CA GLY A 18 10.80 4.05 13.05
C GLY A 18 10.50 5.51 12.71
N VAL A 19 10.89 5.95 11.50
CA VAL A 19 10.66 7.31 10.98
C VAL A 19 9.39 7.38 10.12
N TYR A 20 8.65 8.50 10.18
CA TYR A 20 7.59 8.80 9.24
C TYR A 20 8.16 9.15 7.87
N GLN A 21 7.87 8.34 6.88
CA GLN A 21 8.47 8.47 5.56
C GLN A 21 7.90 9.63 4.77
N GLN A 22 8.76 10.28 4.01
CA GLN A 22 8.38 11.29 3.02
C GLN A 22 8.02 10.64 1.67
N VAL A 23 7.44 11.42 0.75
CA VAL A 23 7.12 10.97 -0.61
C VAL A 23 8.39 10.49 -1.34
N HIS A 24 9.49 11.20 -1.15
CA HIS A 24 10.78 10.96 -1.81
C HIS A 24 11.69 9.96 -1.07
N THR A 25 11.24 9.36 0.05
CA THR A 25 12.04 8.36 0.77
C THR A 25 12.33 7.16 -0.13
N PRO A 26 13.62 6.87 -0.45
CA PRO A 26 14.00 5.78 -1.33
C PRO A 26 14.03 4.44 -0.58
N LEU A 27 14.28 3.36 -1.29
CA LEU A 27 14.58 2.06 -0.71
C LEU A 27 15.93 2.08 0.02
N SER A 28 16.01 1.38 1.15
CA SER A 28 17.28 1.06 1.79
C SER A 28 18.06 0.00 0.98
N ALA A 29 19.29 -0.26 1.37
CA ALA A 29 20.07 -1.37 0.78
C ALA A 29 19.34 -2.71 0.95
N LEU A 30 18.70 -2.95 2.11
CA LEU A 30 17.86 -4.11 2.36
C LEU A 30 16.64 -4.11 1.41
N GLY A 31 15.96 -2.97 1.30
CA GLY A 31 14.77 -2.85 0.43
C GLY A 31 15.06 -3.13 -1.05
N ARG A 32 16.22 -2.69 -1.56
CA ARG A 32 16.64 -3.03 -2.93
C ARG A 32 16.89 -4.53 -3.11
N ARG A 33 17.50 -5.20 -2.13
CA ARG A 33 17.64 -6.67 -2.15
C ARG A 33 16.28 -7.36 -2.14
N GLN A 34 15.36 -6.92 -1.29
CA GLN A 34 14.00 -7.45 -1.24
C GLN A 34 13.26 -7.25 -2.57
N ALA A 35 13.38 -6.06 -3.19
CA ALA A 35 12.79 -5.76 -4.51
C ALA A 35 13.35 -6.70 -5.59
N ALA A 36 14.64 -6.98 -5.59
CA ALA A 36 15.25 -7.95 -6.52
C ALA A 36 14.75 -9.38 -6.27
N CYS A 37 14.50 -9.79 -5.02
CA CYS A 37 13.95 -11.10 -4.70
C CYS A 37 12.51 -11.26 -5.20
N VAL A 38 11.64 -10.27 -4.94
CA VAL A 38 10.26 -10.34 -5.43
C VAL A 38 10.20 -10.24 -6.96
N ALA A 39 11.10 -9.46 -7.60
CA ALA A 39 11.16 -9.37 -9.05
C ALA A 39 11.49 -10.75 -9.69
N ARG A 40 12.39 -11.53 -9.11
CA ARG A 40 12.67 -12.92 -9.55
C ARG A 40 11.46 -13.84 -9.42
N ARG A 41 10.64 -13.64 -8.37
CA ARG A 41 9.44 -14.45 -8.20
C ARG A 41 8.46 -14.28 -9.36
N PHE A 42 8.35 -13.07 -9.89
CA PHE A 42 7.46 -12.77 -11.02
C PHE A 42 7.96 -13.31 -12.38
N GLU A 43 9.16 -13.83 -12.49
CA GLU A 43 9.60 -14.58 -13.69
C GLU A 43 8.74 -15.82 -13.97
N ARG A 44 8.08 -16.35 -12.94
CA ARG A 44 7.23 -17.55 -13.03
C ARG A 44 5.74 -17.27 -12.86
N ILE A 45 5.37 -15.99 -12.66
CA ILE A 45 3.99 -15.58 -12.47
C ILE A 45 3.63 -14.63 -13.62
N PRO A 46 2.72 -15.03 -14.53
CA PRO A 46 2.35 -14.18 -15.65
C PRO A 46 1.58 -12.96 -15.15
N VAL A 47 2.00 -11.78 -15.59
CA VAL A 47 1.40 -10.48 -15.27
C VAL A 47 1.32 -9.66 -16.55
N ASP A 48 0.20 -8.98 -16.77
CA ASP A 48 0.00 -8.15 -17.96
C ASP A 48 0.62 -6.75 -17.79
N ILE A 49 0.59 -6.21 -16.56
CA ILE A 49 1.02 -4.84 -16.26
C ILE A 49 1.41 -4.67 -14.79
N VAL A 50 2.37 -3.78 -14.55
CA VAL A 50 2.71 -3.27 -13.22
C VAL A 50 2.07 -1.89 -13.04
N ILE A 51 1.28 -1.70 -12.01
CA ILE A 51 0.80 -0.41 -11.53
C ILE A 51 1.54 -0.13 -10.22
N THR A 52 2.11 1.04 -10.08
CA THR A 52 2.85 1.38 -8.85
C THR A 52 2.46 2.76 -8.35
N SER A 53 2.41 2.90 -7.02
CA SER A 53 2.44 4.23 -6.42
C SER A 53 3.65 5.01 -6.94
N ASP A 54 3.49 6.30 -7.13
CA ASP A 54 4.53 7.24 -7.55
C ASP A 54 5.49 7.65 -6.41
N MET A 55 5.21 7.25 -5.16
CA MET A 55 6.14 7.43 -4.05
C MET A 55 7.44 6.65 -4.29
N ALA A 56 8.60 7.30 -4.08
CA ALA A 56 9.92 6.80 -4.51
C ALA A 56 10.17 5.32 -4.19
N ARG A 57 9.93 4.88 -2.96
CA ARG A 57 10.12 3.48 -2.52
C ARG A 57 9.26 2.46 -3.26
N ALA A 58 8.01 2.82 -3.57
CA ALA A 58 7.13 1.95 -4.35
C ALA A 58 7.52 1.99 -5.83
N ALA A 59 7.81 3.17 -6.36
CA ALA A 59 8.30 3.36 -7.72
C ALA A 59 9.58 2.58 -8.00
N GLU A 60 10.58 2.60 -7.10
CA GLU A 60 11.80 1.79 -7.22
C GLU A 60 11.48 0.28 -7.21
N THR A 61 10.60 -0.17 -6.30
CA THR A 61 10.17 -1.56 -6.24
C THR A 61 9.48 -1.99 -7.52
N GLY A 62 8.55 -1.16 -8.02
CA GLY A 62 7.79 -1.42 -9.23
C GLY A 62 8.66 -1.45 -10.48
N ARG A 63 9.61 -0.52 -10.61
CA ARG A 63 10.59 -0.52 -11.72
C ARG A 63 11.44 -1.79 -11.70
N CYS A 64 11.97 -2.18 -10.54
CA CYS A 64 12.77 -3.40 -10.41
C CYS A 64 12.02 -4.63 -10.92
N ILE A 65 10.71 -4.75 -10.60
CA ILE A 65 9.87 -5.85 -11.08
C ILE A 65 9.61 -5.73 -12.58
N ALA A 66 9.23 -4.55 -13.06
CA ALA A 66 8.84 -4.32 -14.44
C ALA A 66 10.02 -4.51 -15.41
N GLU A 67 11.19 -3.95 -15.10
CA GLU A 67 12.40 -4.05 -15.91
C GLU A 67 12.86 -5.52 -16.03
N ARG A 68 12.93 -6.22 -14.89
CA ARG A 68 13.35 -7.62 -14.88
C ARG A 68 12.45 -8.54 -15.72
N ASN A 69 11.15 -8.27 -15.69
CA ASN A 69 10.13 -9.11 -16.33
C ASN A 69 9.65 -8.54 -17.69
N ARG A 70 10.23 -7.42 -18.13
CA ARG A 70 9.87 -6.71 -19.40
C ARG A 70 8.38 -6.38 -19.47
N LEU A 71 7.82 -5.93 -18.35
CA LEU A 71 6.41 -5.59 -18.22
C LEU A 71 6.18 -4.08 -18.42
N PRO A 72 5.04 -3.68 -18.99
CA PRO A 72 4.64 -2.28 -18.98
C PRO A 72 4.40 -1.82 -17.53
N ILE A 73 4.75 -0.56 -17.25
CA ILE A 73 4.59 0.04 -15.92
C ILE A 73 3.82 1.36 -15.99
N VAL A 74 2.90 1.56 -15.06
CA VAL A 74 2.13 2.79 -14.89
C VAL A 74 2.28 3.29 -13.46
N PHE A 75 2.54 4.58 -13.29
CA PHE A 75 2.58 5.25 -11.99
C PHE A 75 1.21 5.86 -11.71
N ASP A 76 0.60 5.48 -10.59
CA ASP A 76 -0.76 5.91 -10.25
C ASP A 76 -0.83 6.38 -8.79
N PRO A 77 -1.07 7.69 -8.55
CA PRO A 77 -1.19 8.26 -7.21
C PRO A 77 -2.32 7.66 -6.37
N LEU A 78 -3.31 7.00 -6.98
CA LEU A 78 -4.35 6.30 -6.23
C LEU A 78 -3.79 5.25 -5.26
N PHE A 79 -2.60 4.70 -5.56
CA PHE A 79 -1.96 3.65 -4.74
C PHE A 79 -0.93 4.19 -3.75
N GLN A 80 -0.87 5.50 -3.48
CA GLN A 80 -0.02 6.10 -2.45
C GLN A 80 -0.37 5.61 -1.05
N GLU A 81 0.60 5.73 -0.12
CA GLU A 81 0.34 5.52 1.31
C GLU A 81 -0.58 6.63 1.85
N ILE A 82 -1.22 6.36 2.98
CA ILE A 82 -1.97 7.38 3.69
C ILE A 82 -1.12 8.64 3.88
N LEU A 83 -1.67 9.77 3.53
CA LEU A 83 -1.00 11.05 3.66
C LEU A 83 -1.00 11.49 5.12
N ARG A 84 0.19 11.59 5.72
CA ARG A 84 0.38 12.08 7.09
C ARG A 84 0.59 13.59 7.09
N PRO A 85 0.32 14.31 8.21
CA PRO A 85 0.60 15.74 8.33
C PRO A 85 2.05 16.08 7.97
N ALA A 86 2.26 17.22 7.33
CA ALA A 86 3.59 17.63 6.87
C ALA A 86 4.60 17.72 8.02
N ILE A 87 4.16 18.16 9.19
CA ILE A 87 5.01 18.38 10.36
C ILE A 87 5.70 17.10 10.86
N VAL A 88 5.10 15.92 10.70
CA VAL A 88 5.72 14.66 11.17
C VAL A 88 6.52 13.92 10.11
N ARG A 89 6.44 14.31 8.84
CA ARG A 89 7.16 13.61 7.76
C ARG A 89 8.66 13.80 7.90
N GLY A 90 9.40 12.71 7.95
CA GLY A 90 10.84 12.70 8.19
C GLY A 90 11.25 12.72 9.66
N GLN A 91 10.29 12.80 10.60
CA GLN A 91 10.56 12.72 12.03
C GLN A 91 10.47 11.28 12.55
N ARG A 92 11.20 10.99 13.61
CA ARG A 92 11.03 9.75 14.37
C ARG A 92 9.64 9.71 15.00
N ARG A 93 9.06 8.51 15.09
CA ARG A 93 7.70 8.30 15.62
C ARG A 93 7.59 8.45 17.14
N ASP A 94 8.73 8.49 17.84
CA ASP A 94 8.85 8.57 19.29
C ASP A 94 9.18 9.99 19.80
N THR A 95 9.26 11.00 18.90
CA THR A 95 9.42 12.38 19.33
C THR A 95 8.16 12.93 20.01
N PRO A 96 8.28 13.89 20.95
CA PRO A 96 7.12 14.50 21.61
C PRO A 96 6.07 15.04 20.61
N GLU A 97 6.53 15.75 19.57
CA GLU A 97 5.70 16.34 18.53
C GLU A 97 4.98 15.25 17.71
N ALA A 98 5.68 14.14 17.39
CA ALA A 98 5.09 13.02 16.67
C ALA A 98 4.04 12.28 17.51
N LEU A 99 4.26 12.17 18.82
CA LEU A 99 3.32 11.55 19.76
C LEU A 99 2.08 12.43 19.96
N GLU A 100 2.24 13.75 20.08
CA GLU A 100 1.14 14.70 20.15
C GLU A 100 0.30 14.65 18.85
N MET A 101 0.94 14.71 17.70
CA MET A 101 0.26 14.61 16.41
C MET A 101 -0.46 13.27 16.25
N ARG A 102 0.11 12.17 16.73
CA ARG A 102 -0.53 10.86 16.73
C ARG A 102 -1.80 10.85 17.57
N ARG A 103 -1.82 11.51 18.72
CA ARG A 103 -3.02 11.71 19.54
C ARG A 103 -4.07 12.52 18.79
N PHE A 104 -3.68 13.68 18.27
CA PHE A 104 -4.57 14.53 17.46
C PHE A 104 -5.23 13.74 16.31
N LEU A 105 -4.44 12.97 15.55
CA LEU A 105 -4.95 12.15 14.47
C LEU A 105 -5.91 11.05 14.94
N ALA A 106 -5.62 10.41 16.08
CA ALA A 106 -6.50 9.38 16.63
C ALA A 106 -7.85 9.97 17.08
N GLU A 107 -7.84 11.13 17.74
CA GLU A 107 -9.05 11.82 18.19
C GLU A 107 -9.91 12.35 17.02
N ASN A 108 -9.26 12.72 15.91
CA ASN A 108 -9.92 13.33 14.75
C ASN A 108 -10.04 12.39 13.54
N TRP A 109 -9.67 11.11 13.70
CA TRP A 109 -9.65 10.12 12.61
C TRP A 109 -10.98 10.01 11.85
N THR A 110 -12.08 10.16 12.56
CA THR A 110 -13.45 10.09 12.03
C THR A 110 -14.11 11.46 11.85
N ASN A 111 -13.37 12.53 12.02
CA ASN A 111 -13.90 13.87 11.84
C ASN A 111 -13.49 14.42 10.47
N ALA A 112 -14.43 14.41 9.51
CA ALA A 112 -14.17 14.88 8.14
C ALA A 112 -13.83 16.38 8.04
N ARG A 113 -14.14 17.18 9.09
CA ARG A 113 -13.98 18.64 9.09
C ARG A 113 -12.69 19.12 9.76
N VAL A 114 -12.03 18.26 10.53
CA VAL A 114 -10.83 18.61 11.30
C VAL A 114 -9.61 17.99 10.66
N LYS A 115 -8.70 18.83 10.20
CA LYS A 115 -7.38 18.45 9.68
C LYS A 115 -6.35 19.43 10.24
N HIS A 116 -5.15 18.90 10.51
CA HIS A 116 -4.02 19.74 10.89
C HIS A 116 -3.42 20.45 9.66
N SER A 117 -3.38 19.75 8.54
CA SER A 117 -2.86 20.27 7.27
C SER A 117 -3.57 19.59 6.07
N ASN A 118 -2.84 18.85 5.27
CA ASN A 118 -3.35 18.16 4.09
C ASN A 118 -3.39 16.62 4.24
N GLU A 119 -3.34 16.12 5.48
CA GLU A 119 -3.42 14.70 5.74
C GLU A 119 -4.77 14.10 5.37
N GLU A 120 -4.76 12.77 5.14
CA GLU A 120 -5.99 12.01 4.98
C GLU A 120 -6.53 11.54 6.33
N ASN A 121 -7.84 11.66 6.51
CA ASN A 121 -8.60 10.97 7.55
C ASN A 121 -9.15 9.63 7.03
N PHE A 122 -9.95 8.96 7.85
CA PHE A 122 -10.59 7.68 7.50
C PHE A 122 -11.42 7.76 6.20
N PHE A 123 -12.21 8.80 6.05
CA PHE A 123 -13.12 8.93 4.91
C PHE A 123 -12.38 9.20 3.60
N ASP A 124 -11.34 10.05 3.65
CA ASP A 124 -10.49 10.31 2.48
C ASP A 124 -9.80 9.02 2.01
N LEU A 125 -9.20 8.28 2.96
CA LEU A 125 -8.50 7.03 2.68
C LEU A 125 -9.45 5.96 2.12
N LYS A 126 -10.64 5.81 2.71
CA LYS A 126 -11.67 4.88 2.23
C LYS A 126 -12.13 5.22 0.82
N GLN A 127 -12.47 6.48 0.55
CA GLN A 127 -12.91 6.91 -0.77
C GLN A 127 -11.84 6.71 -1.84
N ARG A 128 -10.56 6.96 -1.51
CA ARG A 128 -9.45 6.68 -2.43
C ARG A 128 -9.30 5.18 -2.68
N ALA A 129 -9.45 4.35 -1.68
CA ALA A 129 -9.39 2.90 -1.82
C ALA A 129 -10.52 2.37 -2.73
N LEU A 130 -11.75 2.84 -2.54
CA LEU A 130 -12.89 2.48 -3.40
C LEU A 130 -12.67 2.90 -4.86
N LYS A 131 -12.15 4.12 -5.09
CA LYS A 131 -11.77 4.59 -6.43
C LYS A 131 -10.67 3.71 -7.05
N ALA A 132 -9.66 3.33 -6.28
CA ALA A 132 -8.58 2.46 -6.75
C ALA A 132 -9.10 1.07 -7.13
N LEU A 133 -10.03 0.49 -6.34
CA LEU A 133 -10.67 -0.79 -6.67
C LEU A 133 -11.51 -0.70 -7.94
N ALA A 134 -12.32 0.36 -8.09
CA ALA A 134 -13.10 0.59 -9.31
C ALA A 134 -12.19 0.74 -10.54
N HIS A 135 -11.06 1.46 -10.40
CA HIS A 135 -10.05 1.58 -11.45
C HIS A 135 -9.48 0.21 -11.84
N LEU A 136 -9.11 -0.63 -10.87
CA LEU A 136 -8.61 -1.98 -11.15
C LEU A 136 -9.64 -2.84 -11.87
N VAL A 137 -10.91 -2.78 -11.44
CA VAL A 137 -12.00 -3.56 -12.06
C VAL A 137 -12.24 -3.14 -13.50
N ALA A 138 -12.20 -1.84 -13.81
CA ALA A 138 -12.44 -1.28 -15.13
C ALA A 138 -11.32 -1.56 -16.15
N ARG A 139 -10.13 -1.95 -15.72
CA ARG A 139 -9.01 -2.23 -16.61
C ARG A 139 -9.27 -3.46 -17.49
N ARG A 140 -8.73 -3.43 -18.72
CA ARG A 140 -8.82 -4.56 -19.67
C ARG A 140 -7.90 -5.73 -19.29
N GLU A 141 -6.79 -5.46 -18.64
CA GLU A 141 -5.80 -6.46 -18.21
C GLU A 141 -6.42 -7.41 -17.19
N LYS A 142 -6.16 -8.70 -17.35
CA LYS A 142 -6.71 -9.74 -16.48
C LYS A 142 -5.83 -10.03 -15.26
N THR A 143 -4.54 -9.84 -15.41
CA THR A 143 -3.55 -10.11 -14.38
C THR A 143 -2.73 -8.85 -14.11
N VAL A 144 -2.98 -8.21 -12.98
CA VAL A 144 -2.39 -6.91 -12.61
C VAL A 144 -1.50 -7.06 -11.39
N LEU A 145 -0.29 -6.51 -11.45
CA LEU A 145 0.56 -6.34 -10.28
C LEU A 145 0.46 -4.91 -9.78
N VAL A 146 0.15 -4.73 -8.50
CA VAL A 146 0.08 -3.41 -7.84
C VAL A 146 1.15 -3.31 -6.77
N VAL A 147 2.05 -2.33 -6.90
CA VAL A 147 3.02 -2.01 -5.84
C VAL A 147 2.50 -0.82 -5.03
N THR A 148 2.29 -1.05 -3.74
CA THR A 148 1.65 -0.09 -2.83
C THR A 148 2.27 -0.13 -1.42
N HIS A 149 1.52 0.27 -0.41
CA HIS A 149 1.98 0.52 0.96
C HIS A 149 1.13 -0.21 2.00
N GLY A 150 1.60 -0.20 3.26
CA GLY A 150 0.99 -1.00 4.31
C GLY A 150 -0.42 -0.59 4.69
N THR A 151 -0.61 0.66 5.11
CA THR A 151 -1.91 1.14 5.58
C THR A 151 -2.93 1.18 4.44
N PHE A 152 -2.50 1.61 3.26
CA PHE A 152 -3.39 1.68 2.10
C PHE A 152 -3.84 0.28 1.64
N LEU A 153 -2.94 -0.71 1.62
CA LEU A 153 -3.33 -2.09 1.28
C LEU A 153 -4.34 -2.67 2.28
N CYS A 154 -4.16 -2.41 3.58
CA CYS A 154 -5.16 -2.81 4.57
C CYS A 154 -6.54 -2.17 4.29
N MET A 155 -6.59 -0.88 3.89
CA MET A 155 -7.84 -0.23 3.52
C MET A 155 -8.45 -0.84 2.25
N LEU A 156 -7.64 -1.18 1.24
CA LEU A 156 -8.12 -1.89 0.04
C LEU A 156 -8.78 -3.22 0.42
N ILE A 157 -8.15 -4.02 1.28
CA ILE A 157 -8.71 -5.31 1.75
C ILE A 157 -10.03 -5.08 2.50
N CYS A 158 -10.11 -4.09 3.39
CA CYS A 158 -11.36 -3.73 4.06
C CYS A 158 -12.47 -3.40 3.04
N CYS A 159 -12.16 -2.55 2.04
CA CYS A 159 -13.12 -2.17 1.01
C CYS A 159 -13.49 -3.32 0.07
N MET A 160 -12.58 -4.26 -0.21
CA MET A 160 -12.90 -5.48 -0.95
C MET A 160 -13.90 -6.35 -0.21
N MET A 161 -13.81 -6.39 1.12
CA MET A 161 -14.65 -7.24 1.98
C MET A 161 -16.02 -6.61 2.24
N ALA A 162 -16.11 -5.29 2.47
CA ALA A 162 -17.31 -4.63 2.94
C ALA A 162 -17.71 -3.35 2.17
N GLY A 163 -17.01 -3.00 1.10
CA GLY A 163 -17.36 -1.83 0.28
C GLY A 163 -17.50 -0.55 1.08
N GLU A 164 -18.61 0.13 0.89
CA GLU A 164 -18.97 1.37 1.60
C GLU A 164 -19.28 1.16 3.10
N GLU A 165 -19.55 -0.06 3.53
CA GLU A 165 -19.90 -0.39 4.92
C GLU A 165 -18.68 -0.44 5.84
N VAL A 166 -17.45 -0.31 5.31
CA VAL A 166 -16.25 -0.22 6.14
C VAL A 166 -16.36 0.93 7.12
N SER A 167 -16.29 0.60 8.41
CA SER A 167 -16.33 1.56 9.52
C SER A 167 -14.96 1.73 10.17
N PRO A 168 -14.70 2.88 10.86
CA PRO A 168 -13.43 3.12 11.52
C PRO A 168 -13.03 2.03 12.53
N PRO A 169 -13.92 1.55 13.44
CA PRO A 169 -13.55 0.50 14.37
C PRO A 169 -13.18 -0.82 13.68
N TRP A 170 -13.79 -1.09 12.53
CA TRP A 170 -13.52 -2.29 11.74
C TRP A 170 -12.14 -2.21 11.07
N PHE A 171 -11.86 -1.08 10.43
CA PHE A 171 -10.56 -0.82 9.84
C PHE A 171 -9.44 -0.90 10.89
N ASP A 172 -9.62 -0.26 12.04
CA ASP A 172 -8.61 -0.25 13.10
C ASP A 172 -8.30 -1.66 13.63
N ARG A 173 -9.34 -2.48 13.85
CA ARG A 173 -9.15 -3.88 14.25
C ARG A 173 -8.39 -4.67 13.21
N LEU A 174 -8.76 -4.56 11.93
CA LEU A 174 -8.12 -5.30 10.86
C LEU A 174 -6.68 -4.83 10.63
N HIS A 175 -6.45 -3.53 10.65
CA HIS A 175 -5.11 -2.93 10.48
C HIS A 175 -4.13 -3.36 11.58
N HIS A 176 -4.60 -3.52 12.82
CA HIS A 176 -3.77 -4.05 13.91
C HIS A 176 -3.60 -5.58 13.87
N PHE A 177 -4.57 -6.29 13.33
CA PHE A 177 -4.54 -7.74 13.19
C PHE A 177 -3.65 -8.20 12.03
N LEU A 178 -3.69 -7.49 10.90
CA LEU A 178 -2.98 -7.86 9.70
C LEU A 178 -1.52 -7.43 9.75
N VAL A 179 -0.61 -8.40 9.79
CA VAL A 179 0.82 -8.15 9.54
C VAL A 179 1.07 -8.09 8.04
N LEU A 180 1.86 -7.11 7.60
CA LEU A 180 2.27 -6.98 6.21
C LEU A 180 3.76 -6.63 6.13
N LYS A 181 4.58 -7.58 5.70
CA LYS A 181 6.03 -7.40 5.53
C LYS A 181 6.36 -6.67 4.23
N ASN A 182 7.52 -6.04 4.19
CA ASN A 182 8.03 -5.40 2.97
C ASN A 182 8.23 -6.45 1.86
N THR A 183 7.87 -6.12 0.64
CA THR A 183 7.79 -6.97 -0.55
C THR A 183 6.88 -8.19 -0.43
N ALA A 184 6.18 -8.37 0.67
CA ALA A 184 5.21 -9.46 0.77
C ALA A 184 4.14 -9.35 -0.32
N LEU A 185 3.75 -10.51 -0.82
CA LEU A 185 2.76 -10.70 -1.88
C LEU A 185 1.41 -11.06 -1.27
N SER A 186 0.38 -10.33 -1.65
CA SER A 186 -1.01 -10.70 -1.39
C SER A 186 -1.75 -10.85 -2.72
N VAL A 187 -2.60 -11.84 -2.85
CA VAL A 187 -3.33 -12.14 -4.08
C VAL A 187 -4.82 -12.02 -3.84
N CYS A 188 -5.45 -11.20 -4.66
CA CYS A 188 -6.91 -11.04 -4.67
C CYS A 188 -7.45 -11.38 -6.05
N GLU A 189 -8.64 -11.96 -6.09
CA GLU A 189 -9.37 -12.26 -7.30
C GLU A 189 -10.69 -11.51 -7.31
N TYR A 190 -11.07 -11.02 -8.49
CA TYR A 190 -12.36 -10.38 -8.71
C TYR A 190 -13.12 -11.12 -9.79
N ASP A 191 -14.29 -11.60 -9.43
CA ASP A 191 -15.19 -12.28 -10.36
C ASP A 191 -16.65 -12.02 -10.00
N GLN A 192 -17.50 -11.82 -11.01
CA GLN A 192 -18.94 -11.61 -10.85
C GLN A 192 -19.33 -10.58 -9.76
N GLY A 193 -18.59 -9.47 -9.69
CA GLY A 193 -18.88 -8.41 -8.73
C GLY A 193 -18.31 -8.61 -7.33
N LYS A 194 -17.56 -9.68 -7.07
CA LYS A 194 -17.05 -10.04 -5.75
C LYS A 194 -15.53 -10.14 -5.73
N TRP A 195 -14.93 -9.63 -4.68
CA TRP A 195 -13.52 -9.82 -4.37
C TRP A 195 -13.32 -11.01 -3.45
N GLN A 196 -12.20 -11.72 -3.63
CA GLN A 196 -11.74 -12.81 -2.77
C GLN A 196 -10.27 -12.60 -2.45
N LEU A 197 -9.89 -12.69 -1.19
CA LEU A 197 -8.50 -12.72 -0.75
C LEU A 197 -8.01 -14.18 -0.78
N VAL A 198 -7.11 -14.48 -1.71
CA VAL A 198 -6.59 -15.85 -1.92
C VAL A 198 -5.33 -16.10 -1.13
N ILE A 199 -4.43 -15.10 -1.10
CA ILE A 199 -3.15 -15.16 -0.37
C ILE A 199 -2.96 -13.85 0.37
N TRP A 200 -2.51 -13.93 1.63
CA TRP A 200 -2.13 -12.76 2.42
C TRP A 200 -0.68 -12.86 2.88
N ASN A 201 0.09 -11.78 2.61
CA ASN A 201 1.42 -11.54 3.20
C ASN A 201 2.44 -12.67 2.96
N ASP A 202 2.41 -13.31 1.78
CA ASP A 202 3.41 -14.30 1.41
C ASP A 202 4.76 -13.63 1.11
N HIS A 203 5.76 -13.99 1.90
CA HIS A 203 7.12 -13.45 1.82
C HIS A 203 8.18 -14.56 1.71
N THR A 204 7.79 -15.76 1.27
CA THR A 204 8.68 -16.92 1.12
C THR A 204 9.89 -16.69 0.20
N HIS A 205 9.81 -15.68 -0.69
CA HIS A 205 10.93 -15.28 -1.55
C HIS A 205 12.07 -14.57 -0.80
N LEU A 206 11.89 -14.28 0.49
CA LEU A 206 12.93 -13.67 1.33
C LEU A 206 13.74 -14.67 2.17
N GLY A 207 13.33 -15.95 2.20
CA GLY A 207 13.93 -17.02 3.00
C GLY A 207 13.21 -17.22 4.32
#